data_374ee83574447d1a142dc76eba86f8f6
#
_entry.id   374ee83574447d1a142dc76eba86f8f6
#
_cell.length_a   1.000
_cell.length_b   1.000
_cell.length_c   1.000
_cell.angle_alpha   90.00
_cell.angle_beta   90.00
_cell.angle_gamma   90.00
#
_symmetry.space_group_name_H-M   'P 1'
#
loop_
_entity.id
_entity.type
_entity.pdbx_description
1 polymer ?
#
loop_
_entity_poly.entity_id
_entity_poly.type
_entity_poly.pdbx_seq_one_letter_code
_entity_poly.pdbx_strand_id
1 'polypeptide(L)'
;KHKIDEIKAIFANVKDVEILSIKDGIEIPEVVEDGDTFEANSAKKALEIAKFTGMITIADDSGLCVDALGGAPGVYSARYSGENATDESNNAKLMEVMKDEKNRKCHFVSVITLGKPDGRAYSFRGEIEGELLYEPKGKDGFGYDPYFYVAEYGKSLAEMPEIKNKISHRANALKKLEKETSIPFRV
;
A
#
# COMPACT_ATOMS: atom_id res chain seq x y z
N LYS A 1 5.03 -1.38 -9.41
CA LYS A 1 4.24 -1.87 -10.56
C LYS A 1 2.82 -2.29 -10.13
N HIS A 2 2.69 -3.18 -9.14
CA HIS A 2 1.40 -3.72 -8.67
C HIS A 2 0.52 -2.69 -7.97
N LYS A 3 1.08 -1.79 -7.18
CA LYS A 3 0.34 -0.71 -6.49
C LYS A 3 -0.37 0.22 -7.47
N ILE A 4 0.29 0.55 -8.57
CA ILE A 4 -0.29 1.42 -9.62
C ILE A 4 -1.48 0.73 -10.26
N ASP A 5 -1.39 -0.56 -10.55
CA ASP A 5 -2.47 -1.32 -11.17
C ASP A 5 -3.69 -1.38 -10.24
N GLU A 6 -3.48 -1.56 -8.94
CA GLU A 6 -4.54 -1.53 -7.94
C GLU A 6 -5.21 -0.13 -7.83
N ILE A 7 -4.41 0.94 -7.80
CA ILE A 7 -4.93 2.32 -7.78
C ILE A 7 -5.73 2.61 -9.04
N LYS A 8 -5.21 2.28 -10.23
CA LYS A 8 -5.93 2.46 -11.50
C LYS A 8 -7.26 1.69 -11.52
N ALA A 9 -7.29 0.47 -10.98
CA ALA A 9 -8.51 -0.33 -10.90
C ALA A 9 -9.57 0.33 -9.99
N ILE A 10 -9.17 0.90 -8.87
CA ILE A 10 -10.06 1.60 -7.94
C ILE A 10 -10.61 2.88 -8.57
N PHE A 11 -9.80 3.62 -9.32
CA PHE A 11 -10.21 4.86 -9.98
C PHE A 11 -10.89 4.67 -11.33
N ALA A 12 -11.00 3.45 -11.84
CA ALA A 12 -11.55 3.17 -13.18
C ALA A 12 -12.95 3.74 -13.42
N ASN A 13 -13.74 3.92 -12.37
CA ASN A 13 -15.12 4.44 -12.43
C ASN A 13 -15.25 5.91 -12.01
N VAL A 14 -14.15 6.59 -11.72
CA VAL A 14 -14.17 8.01 -11.35
C VAL A 14 -14.12 8.84 -12.62
N LYS A 15 -15.13 9.71 -12.79
CA LYS A 15 -15.22 10.59 -13.96
C LYS A 15 -14.22 11.74 -13.88
N ASP A 16 -13.75 12.17 -15.04
CA ASP A 16 -12.88 13.33 -15.21
C ASP A 16 -11.51 13.23 -14.52
N VAL A 17 -11.05 12.02 -14.26
CA VAL A 17 -9.74 11.73 -13.67
C VAL A 17 -8.97 10.76 -14.54
N GLU A 18 -7.76 11.14 -14.90
CA GLU A 18 -6.79 10.28 -15.56
C GLU A 18 -5.61 10.03 -14.64
N ILE A 19 -5.32 8.77 -14.34
CA ILE A 19 -4.18 8.37 -13.53
C ILE A 19 -3.01 8.04 -14.46
N LEU A 20 -2.02 8.91 -14.44
CA LEU A 20 -0.76 8.74 -15.18
C LEU A 20 0.32 8.15 -14.29
N SER A 21 1.23 7.43 -14.88
CA SER A 21 2.34 6.78 -14.19
C SER A 21 3.58 6.70 -15.10
N ILE A 22 4.65 6.13 -14.61
CA ILE A 22 5.85 5.82 -15.40
C ILE A 22 5.49 5.03 -16.67
N LYS A 23 4.50 4.15 -16.61
CA LYS A 23 4.05 3.36 -17.76
C LYS A 23 3.46 4.23 -18.88
N ASP A 24 2.99 5.41 -18.55
CA ASP A 24 2.40 6.35 -19.48
C ASP A 24 3.44 7.38 -20.00
N GLY A 25 4.73 7.14 -19.74
CA GLY A 25 5.83 7.97 -20.20
C GLY A 25 6.12 9.18 -19.32
N ILE A 26 5.51 9.26 -18.13
CA ILE A 26 5.81 10.32 -17.18
C ILE A 26 7.14 10.02 -16.49
N GLU A 27 8.05 10.97 -16.57
CA GLU A 27 9.31 10.91 -15.85
C GLU A 27 9.08 11.24 -14.37
N ILE A 28 9.50 10.32 -13.50
CA ILE A 28 9.33 10.44 -12.05
C ILE A 28 10.70 10.32 -11.40
N PRO A 29 11.09 11.27 -10.51
CA PRO A 29 12.36 11.21 -9.81
C PRO A 29 12.37 10.07 -8.81
N GLU A 30 13.56 9.56 -8.52
CA GLU A 30 13.75 8.64 -7.42
C GLU A 30 13.62 9.41 -6.09
N VAL A 31 12.77 8.92 -5.20
CA VAL A 31 12.55 9.49 -3.88
C VAL A 31 13.06 8.52 -2.82
N VAL A 32 13.94 9.00 -1.94
CA VAL A 32 14.46 8.20 -0.83
C VAL A 32 13.42 8.15 0.29
N GLU A 33 12.91 6.96 0.55
CA GLU A 33 11.92 6.70 1.60
C GLU A 33 12.65 6.39 2.92
N ASP A 34 13.12 7.41 3.60
CA ASP A 34 13.91 7.34 4.82
C ASP A 34 13.15 7.78 6.08
N GLY A 35 11.85 7.97 5.99
CA GLY A 35 10.98 8.32 7.11
C GLY A 35 10.67 7.11 8.00
N ASP A 36 10.36 7.39 9.26
CA ASP A 36 10.02 6.37 10.26
C ASP A 36 8.55 5.97 10.25
N THR A 37 7.73 6.70 9.51
CA THR A 37 6.29 6.46 9.42
C THR A 37 5.82 6.37 7.97
N PHE A 38 4.70 5.70 7.75
CA PHE A 38 4.04 5.66 6.44
C PHE A 38 3.64 7.06 5.98
N GLU A 39 3.17 7.89 6.89
CA GLU A 39 2.77 9.27 6.60
C GLU A 39 3.95 10.10 6.10
N ALA A 40 5.11 10.01 6.77
CA ALA A 40 6.31 10.75 6.38
C ALA A 40 6.81 10.34 4.98
N ASN A 41 6.87 9.05 4.70
CA ASN A 41 7.32 8.53 3.42
C ASN A 41 6.34 8.87 2.29
N SER A 42 5.05 8.72 2.53
CA SER A 42 4.01 9.03 1.55
C SER A 42 3.99 10.53 1.20
N ALA A 43 4.05 11.40 2.21
CA ALA A 43 4.08 12.85 2.00
C ALA A 43 5.34 13.31 1.27
N LYS A 44 6.50 12.82 1.65
CA LYS A 44 7.77 13.12 0.97
C LYS A 44 7.71 12.74 -0.51
N LYS A 45 7.26 11.54 -0.79
CA LYS A 45 7.12 11.04 -2.16
C LYS A 45 6.15 11.88 -2.99
N ALA A 46 4.97 12.17 -2.45
CA ALA A 46 3.97 12.97 -3.15
C ALA A 46 4.45 14.37 -3.47
N LEU A 47 5.06 15.05 -2.49
CA LEU A 47 5.53 16.43 -2.65
C LEU A 47 6.74 16.54 -3.58
N GLU A 48 7.72 15.65 -3.48
CA GLU A 48 8.89 15.67 -4.38
C GLU A 48 8.49 15.40 -5.84
N ILE A 49 7.59 14.45 -6.07
CA ILE A 49 7.10 14.14 -7.41
C ILE A 49 6.21 15.26 -7.94
N ALA A 50 5.32 15.83 -7.14
CA ALA A 50 4.47 16.96 -7.54
C ALA A 50 5.31 18.18 -7.94
N LYS A 51 6.34 18.47 -7.17
CA LYS A 51 7.27 19.58 -7.47
C LYS A 51 8.05 19.33 -8.77
N PHE A 52 8.50 18.10 -9.00
CA PHE A 52 9.25 17.74 -10.20
C PHE A 52 8.38 17.78 -11.45
N THR A 53 7.17 17.22 -11.40
CA THR A 53 6.27 17.09 -12.54
C THR A 53 5.39 18.31 -12.79
N GLY A 54 5.22 19.16 -11.80
CA GLY A 54 4.24 20.27 -11.84
C GLY A 54 2.77 19.80 -11.79
N MET A 55 2.54 18.53 -11.45
CA MET A 55 1.22 17.90 -11.42
C MET A 55 0.80 17.51 -10.02
N ILE A 56 -0.52 17.48 -9.77
CA ILE A 56 -1.06 16.89 -8.55
C ILE A 56 -0.66 15.41 -8.54
N THR A 57 -0.10 14.97 -7.44
CA THR A 57 0.47 13.63 -7.29
C THR A 57 -0.22 12.88 -6.17
N ILE A 58 -0.53 11.62 -6.44
CA ILE A 58 -0.94 10.66 -5.42
C ILE A 58 0.25 9.71 -5.18
N ALA A 59 0.71 9.65 -3.95
CA ALA A 59 1.73 8.70 -3.53
C ALA A 59 1.19 7.79 -2.43
N ASP A 60 1.65 6.56 -2.45
CA ASP A 60 1.30 5.52 -1.48
C ASP A 60 2.56 5.03 -0.77
N ASP A 61 2.50 4.97 0.55
CA ASP A 61 3.39 4.15 1.34
C ASP A 61 2.56 3.15 2.15
N SER A 62 2.94 1.88 2.07
CA SER A 62 2.16 0.79 2.62
C SER A 62 3.03 -0.33 3.13
N GLY A 63 2.50 -1.10 4.04
CA GLY A 63 3.20 -2.25 4.59
C GLY A 63 2.35 -3.10 5.49
N LEU A 64 2.94 -4.22 5.87
CA LEU A 64 2.38 -5.18 6.81
C LEU A 64 2.91 -4.88 8.22
N CYS A 65 2.01 -4.81 9.18
CA CYS A 65 2.33 -4.67 10.59
C CYS A 65 1.87 -5.93 11.34
N VAL A 66 2.80 -6.62 11.98
CA VAL A 66 2.53 -7.86 12.72
C VAL A 66 2.60 -7.58 14.22
N ASP A 67 1.53 -7.83 14.93
CA ASP A 67 1.41 -7.48 16.35
C ASP A 67 2.51 -8.14 17.21
N ALA A 68 2.75 -9.43 17.00
CA ALA A 68 3.77 -10.18 17.74
C ALA A 68 5.21 -9.69 17.46
N LEU A 69 5.42 -8.94 16.41
CA LEU A 69 6.72 -8.36 16.04
C LEU A 69 6.81 -6.85 16.36
N GLY A 70 5.91 -6.34 17.20
CA GLY A 70 5.88 -4.93 17.56
C GLY A 70 5.56 -3.99 16.39
N GLY A 71 4.85 -4.49 15.39
CA GLY A 71 4.50 -3.75 14.17
C GLY A 71 5.45 -3.95 12.98
N ALA A 72 6.54 -4.71 13.15
CA ALA A 72 7.40 -5.05 12.03
C ALA A 72 6.67 -6.00 11.05
N PRO A 73 7.02 -6.03 9.75
CA PRO A 73 8.05 -5.22 9.08
C PRO A 73 7.71 -3.73 8.90
N GLY A 74 6.44 -3.30 8.98
CA GLY A 74 6.05 -1.89 8.93
C GLY A 74 6.53 -1.17 7.67
N VAL A 75 7.19 -0.03 7.83
CA VAL A 75 7.74 0.76 6.70
C VAL A 75 8.82 0.01 5.91
N TYR A 76 9.39 -1.04 6.47
CA TYR A 76 10.41 -1.89 5.83
C TYR A 76 9.83 -3.08 5.07
N SER A 77 8.51 -3.16 4.90
CA SER A 77 7.83 -4.32 4.31
C SER A 77 8.38 -4.74 2.96
N ALA A 78 8.64 -3.80 2.07
CA ALA A 78 9.16 -4.11 0.72
C ALA A 78 10.61 -4.61 0.73
N ARG A 79 11.39 -4.27 1.74
CA ARG A 79 12.82 -4.61 1.89
C ARG A 79 13.11 -5.38 3.18
N TYR A 80 12.13 -6.12 3.66
CA TYR A 80 12.25 -6.85 4.95
C TYR A 80 13.42 -7.84 4.99
N SER A 81 13.69 -8.50 3.87
CA SER A 81 14.79 -9.46 3.75
C SER A 81 16.12 -8.84 3.27
N GLY A 82 16.18 -7.53 3.04
CA GLY A 82 17.40 -6.82 2.65
C GLY A 82 17.28 -6.02 1.35
N GLU A 83 18.40 -5.54 0.82
CA GLU A 83 18.45 -4.68 -0.37
C GLU A 83 17.95 -5.37 -1.63
N ASN A 84 18.19 -6.67 -1.76
CA ASN A 84 17.77 -7.47 -2.92
C ASN A 84 16.50 -8.28 -2.63
N ALA A 85 15.62 -7.75 -1.79
CA ALA A 85 14.41 -8.43 -1.37
C ALA A 85 13.47 -8.71 -2.54
N THR A 86 12.87 -9.90 -2.51
CA THR A 86 11.75 -10.29 -3.35
C THR A 86 10.55 -10.59 -2.47
N ASP A 87 9.38 -10.72 -3.06
CA ASP A 87 8.19 -11.14 -2.30
C ASP A 87 8.44 -12.51 -1.63
N GLU A 88 9.06 -13.43 -2.33
CA GLU A 88 9.41 -14.75 -1.82
C GLU A 88 10.37 -14.67 -0.63
N SER A 89 11.44 -13.88 -0.73
CA SER A 89 12.43 -13.75 0.35
C SER A 89 11.87 -13.04 1.57
N ASN A 90 11.02 -12.04 1.37
CA ASN A 90 10.32 -11.34 2.44
C ASN A 90 9.35 -12.27 3.18
N ASN A 91 8.57 -13.05 2.44
CA ASN A 91 7.65 -14.02 3.01
C ASN A 91 8.40 -15.14 3.74
N ALA A 92 9.49 -15.65 3.19
CA ALA A 92 10.32 -16.66 3.84
C ALA A 92 10.88 -16.17 5.18
N LYS A 93 11.40 -14.95 5.23
CA LYS A 93 11.86 -14.34 6.48
C LYS A 93 10.72 -14.20 7.50
N LEU A 94 9.56 -13.71 7.06
CA LEU A 94 8.40 -13.54 7.94
C LEU A 94 7.94 -14.88 8.52
N MET A 95 7.86 -15.91 7.71
CA MET A 95 7.48 -17.24 8.17
C MET A 95 8.49 -17.83 9.15
N GLU A 96 9.78 -17.62 8.94
CA GLU A 96 10.83 -18.08 9.86
C GLU A 96 10.74 -17.39 11.22
N VAL A 97 10.60 -16.06 11.25
CA VAL A 97 10.51 -15.32 12.52
C VAL A 97 9.19 -15.56 13.26
N MET A 98 8.15 -16.00 12.55
CA MET A 98 6.82 -16.25 13.11
C MET A 98 6.52 -17.74 13.34
N LYS A 99 7.44 -18.65 13.06
CA LYS A 99 7.16 -20.10 13.07
C LYS A 99 6.61 -20.63 14.38
N ASP A 100 7.11 -20.13 15.51
CA ASP A 100 6.71 -20.56 16.86
C ASP A 100 5.72 -19.58 17.52
N GLU A 101 5.32 -18.52 16.81
CA GLU A 101 4.44 -17.49 17.35
C GLU A 101 2.97 -17.86 17.17
N LYS A 102 2.24 -17.88 18.27
CA LYS A 102 0.80 -18.21 18.28
C LYS A 102 -0.09 -17.02 17.99
N ASN A 103 0.35 -15.81 18.36
CA ASN A 103 -0.35 -14.58 17.99
C ASN A 103 -0.06 -14.25 16.54
N ARG A 104 -1.04 -14.53 15.68
CA ARG A 104 -0.93 -14.34 14.23
C ARG A 104 -1.59 -13.06 13.75
N LYS A 105 -2.05 -12.20 14.66
CA LYS A 105 -2.72 -10.95 14.29
C LYS A 105 -1.79 -10.00 13.55
N CYS A 106 -2.32 -9.44 12.50
CA CYS A 106 -1.61 -8.46 11.68
C CYS A 106 -2.60 -7.51 11.02
N HIS A 107 -2.08 -6.43 10.46
CA HIS A 107 -2.86 -5.55 9.61
C HIS A 107 -1.98 -4.97 8.51
N PHE A 108 -2.58 -4.73 7.35
CA PHE A 108 -1.98 -3.90 6.33
C PHE A 108 -2.34 -2.45 6.55
N VAL A 109 -1.39 -1.57 6.30
CA VAL A 109 -1.55 -0.13 6.31
C VAL A 109 -1.23 0.43 4.94
N SER A 110 -2.04 1.37 4.46
CA SER A 110 -1.70 2.23 3.34
C SER A 110 -1.94 3.67 3.76
N VAL A 111 -0.95 4.52 3.56
CA VAL A 111 -1.11 5.96 3.64
C VAL A 111 -0.98 6.53 2.24
N ILE A 112 -2.05 7.15 1.76
CA ILE A 112 -2.09 7.81 0.46
C ILE A 112 -2.04 9.30 0.71
N THR A 113 -1.09 9.98 0.08
CA THR A 113 -0.95 11.42 0.15
C THR A 113 -1.22 12.04 -1.21
N LEU A 114 -2.14 13.00 -1.22
CA LEU A 114 -2.33 13.92 -2.34
C LEU A 114 -1.39 15.09 -2.15
N GLY A 115 -0.39 15.22 -3.01
CA GLY A 115 0.57 16.32 -3.00
C GLY A 115 0.30 17.28 -4.15
N LYS A 116 0.39 18.58 -3.86
CA LYS A 116 0.26 19.65 -4.85
C LYS A 116 1.62 20.30 -5.12
N PRO A 117 1.86 20.82 -6.33
CA PRO A 117 3.13 21.50 -6.66
C PRO A 117 3.42 22.72 -5.77
N ASP A 118 2.41 23.31 -5.16
CA ASP A 118 2.54 24.45 -4.24
C ASP A 118 2.99 24.07 -2.81
N GLY A 119 3.22 22.79 -2.55
CA GLY A 119 3.68 22.28 -1.26
C GLY A 119 2.58 21.80 -0.31
N ARG A 120 1.31 21.94 -0.67
CA ARG A 120 0.20 21.40 0.14
C ARG A 120 0.13 19.88 -0.01
N ALA A 121 -0.11 19.20 1.11
CA ALA A 121 -0.23 17.75 1.15
C ALA A 121 -1.36 17.33 2.10
N TYR A 122 -2.09 16.32 1.70
CA TYR A 122 -3.20 15.74 2.46
C TYR A 122 -3.04 14.23 2.49
N SER A 123 -2.92 13.66 3.68
CA SER A 123 -2.66 12.22 3.87
C SER A 123 -3.88 11.51 4.43
N PHE A 124 -4.13 10.30 3.91
CA PHE A 124 -5.27 9.46 4.27
C PHE A 124 -4.77 8.05 4.57
N ARG A 125 -5.07 7.58 5.76
CA ARG A 125 -4.65 6.25 6.23
C ARG A 125 -5.81 5.26 6.14
N GLY A 126 -5.57 4.13 5.47
CA GLY A 126 -6.47 2.99 5.42
C GLY A 126 -5.79 1.76 5.98
N GLU A 127 -6.57 0.89 6.61
CA GLU A 127 -6.10 -0.35 7.19
C GLU A 127 -7.06 -1.49 6.89
N ILE A 128 -6.55 -2.70 6.91
CA ILE A 128 -7.32 -3.94 6.96
C ILE A 128 -6.68 -4.89 7.96
N GLU A 129 -7.48 -5.44 8.86
CA GLU A 129 -7.03 -6.41 9.84
C GLU A 129 -7.14 -7.84 9.31
N GLY A 130 -6.23 -8.69 9.73
CA GLY A 130 -6.20 -10.09 9.36
C GLY A 130 -5.31 -10.92 10.27
N GLU A 131 -5.07 -12.13 9.82
CA GLU A 131 -4.20 -13.08 10.50
C GLU A 131 -3.21 -13.70 9.52
N LEU A 132 -1.98 -13.95 9.97
CA LEU A 132 -0.98 -14.63 9.15
C LEU A 132 -1.25 -16.14 9.11
N LEU A 133 -1.33 -16.67 7.91
CA LEU A 133 -1.34 -18.09 7.66
C LEU A 133 0.06 -18.69 7.87
N TYR A 134 0.12 -19.97 8.17
CA TYR A 134 1.37 -20.73 8.24
C TYR A 134 1.89 -21.14 6.86
N GLU A 135 0.99 -21.26 5.90
CA GLU A 135 1.26 -21.64 4.52
C GLU A 135 0.54 -20.68 3.55
N PRO A 136 1.12 -20.41 2.38
CA PRO A 136 0.49 -19.51 1.42
C PRO A 136 -0.76 -20.12 0.81
N LYS A 137 -1.76 -19.29 0.56
CA LYS A 137 -2.97 -19.64 -0.18
C LYS A 137 -3.26 -18.62 -1.27
N GLY A 138 -3.56 -19.11 -2.45
CA GLY A 138 -3.84 -18.28 -3.61
C GLY A 138 -2.58 -17.91 -4.40
N LYS A 139 -2.80 -17.40 -5.61
CA LYS A 139 -1.73 -17.09 -6.58
C LYS A 139 -1.77 -15.65 -7.06
N ASP A 140 -2.85 -14.96 -6.77
CA ASP A 140 -3.04 -13.58 -7.21
C ASP A 140 -2.46 -12.57 -6.21
N GLY A 141 -2.50 -11.31 -6.56
CA GLY A 141 -1.95 -10.26 -5.73
C GLY A 141 -0.43 -10.18 -5.75
N PHE A 142 0.16 -9.67 -4.69
CA PHE A 142 1.60 -9.48 -4.55
C PHE A 142 2.00 -9.35 -3.07
N GLY A 143 3.30 -9.32 -2.80
CA GLY A 143 3.81 -9.14 -1.45
C GLY A 143 3.38 -10.25 -0.50
N TYR A 144 2.79 -9.87 0.60
CA TYR A 144 2.35 -10.78 1.67
C TYR A 144 0.92 -11.30 1.49
N ASP A 145 0.23 -10.96 0.41
CA ASP A 145 -1.18 -11.31 0.17
C ASP A 145 -1.50 -12.81 0.35
N PRO A 146 -0.65 -13.76 -0.11
CA PRO A 146 -0.94 -15.19 0.07
C PRO A 146 -0.99 -15.66 1.52
N TYR A 147 -0.37 -14.92 2.44
CA TYR A 147 -0.34 -15.23 3.86
C TYR A 147 -1.32 -14.40 4.69
N PHE A 148 -1.96 -13.41 4.08
CA PHE A 148 -2.87 -12.51 4.78
C PHE A 148 -4.31 -13.02 4.69
N TYR A 149 -4.77 -13.62 5.79
CA TYR A 149 -6.10 -14.22 5.90
C TYR A 149 -7.11 -13.23 6.46
N VAL A 150 -8.27 -13.15 5.81
CA VAL A 150 -9.40 -12.31 6.23
C VAL A 150 -10.54 -13.23 6.69
N ALA A 151 -10.78 -13.28 7.99
CA ALA A 151 -11.73 -14.21 8.60
C ALA A 151 -13.16 -14.03 8.09
N GLU A 152 -13.59 -12.79 7.84
CA GLU A 152 -14.93 -12.47 7.31
C GLU A 152 -15.23 -13.22 6.00
N TYR A 153 -14.22 -13.41 5.16
CA TYR A 153 -14.34 -14.09 3.86
C TYR A 153 -13.82 -15.53 3.88
N GLY A 154 -13.15 -15.95 4.95
CA GLY A 154 -12.55 -17.27 5.03
C GLY A 154 -11.45 -17.54 4.00
N LYS A 155 -10.78 -16.51 3.51
CA LYS A 155 -9.79 -16.58 2.42
C LYS A 155 -8.62 -15.62 2.66
N SER A 156 -7.50 -15.91 2.01
CA SER A 156 -6.41 -14.94 1.89
C SER A 156 -6.74 -13.88 0.83
N LEU A 157 -6.04 -12.74 0.89
CA LEU A 157 -6.19 -11.70 -0.14
C LEU A 157 -5.78 -12.19 -1.54
N ALA A 158 -4.84 -13.13 -1.62
CA ALA A 158 -4.42 -13.72 -2.89
C ALA A 158 -5.47 -14.66 -3.52
N GLU A 159 -6.45 -15.12 -2.74
CA GLU A 159 -7.56 -15.95 -3.23
C GLU A 159 -8.77 -15.16 -3.71
N MET A 160 -8.79 -13.85 -3.47
CA MET A 160 -9.94 -12.99 -3.76
C MET A 160 -9.57 -11.61 -4.31
N PRO A 161 -8.87 -11.56 -5.48
CA PRO A 161 -8.35 -10.29 -6.00
C PRO A 161 -9.41 -9.24 -6.27
N GLU A 162 -10.61 -9.63 -6.69
CA GLU A 162 -11.71 -8.70 -6.94
C GLU A 162 -12.26 -8.07 -5.64
N ILE A 163 -12.38 -8.89 -4.59
CA ILE A 163 -12.83 -8.43 -3.28
C ILE A 163 -11.75 -7.54 -2.65
N LYS A 164 -10.47 -7.90 -2.82
CA LYS A 164 -9.33 -7.11 -2.34
C LYS A 164 -9.43 -5.65 -2.76
N ASN A 165 -9.77 -5.36 -4.00
CA ASN A 165 -9.91 -3.99 -4.51
C ASN A 165 -11.01 -3.17 -3.79
N LYS A 166 -11.89 -3.82 -3.05
CA LYS A 166 -12.97 -3.17 -2.29
C LYS A 166 -12.68 -3.02 -0.81
N ILE A 167 -11.90 -3.94 -0.24
CA ILE A 167 -11.67 -4.04 1.21
C ILE A 167 -10.23 -3.76 1.63
N SER A 168 -9.29 -3.67 0.70
CA SER A 168 -7.87 -3.50 1.02
C SER A 168 -7.59 -2.22 1.81
N HIS A 169 -6.45 -2.21 2.48
CA HIS A 169 -5.90 -1.02 3.12
C HIS A 169 -5.85 0.18 2.16
N ARG A 170 -5.44 -0.04 0.93
CA ARG A 170 -5.38 1.00 -0.11
C ARG A 170 -6.75 1.48 -0.54
N ALA A 171 -7.71 0.56 -0.74
CA ALA A 171 -9.09 0.91 -1.00
C ALA A 171 -9.70 1.76 0.12
N ASN A 172 -9.42 1.41 1.36
CA ASN A 172 -9.91 2.16 2.54
C ASN A 172 -9.28 3.55 2.64
N ALA A 173 -7.99 3.70 2.34
CA ALA A 173 -7.32 5.00 2.28
C ALA A 173 -7.92 5.88 1.16
N LEU A 174 -8.13 5.33 -0.01
CA LEU A 174 -8.72 6.04 -1.17
C LEU A 174 -10.17 6.47 -0.92
N LYS A 175 -10.97 5.67 -0.21
CA LYS A 175 -12.32 6.06 0.21
C LYS A 175 -12.31 7.27 1.13
N LYS A 176 -11.35 7.37 2.03
CA LYS A 176 -11.18 8.55 2.90
C LYS A 176 -10.79 9.78 2.09
N LEU A 177 -9.86 9.63 1.16
CA LEU A 177 -9.47 10.70 0.25
C LEU A 177 -10.69 11.22 -0.53
N GLU A 178 -11.48 10.33 -1.12
CA GLU A 178 -12.68 10.66 -1.87
C GLU A 178 -13.74 11.38 -1.01
N LYS A 179 -13.93 10.93 0.21
CA LYS A 179 -14.94 11.48 1.13
C LYS A 179 -14.57 12.86 1.67
N GLU A 180 -13.31 13.09 2.03
CA GLU A 180 -12.87 14.34 2.65
C GLU A 180 -12.54 15.42 1.63
N THR A 181 -12.18 15.05 0.44
CA THR A 181 -12.05 15.96 -0.69
C THR A 181 -13.34 15.87 -1.50
N SER A 182 -14.37 16.63 -1.14
CA SER A 182 -15.66 16.66 -1.86
C SER A 182 -15.49 16.90 -3.38
N ILE A 183 -14.27 17.30 -3.79
CA ILE A 183 -13.82 17.39 -5.17
C ILE A 183 -12.36 16.96 -5.18
N PRO A 184 -12.07 15.67 -5.15
CA PRO A 184 -10.71 15.17 -4.94
C PRO A 184 -9.70 15.65 -5.98
N PHE A 185 -10.18 16.05 -7.16
CA PHE A 185 -9.32 16.31 -8.31
C PHE A 185 -9.62 17.63 -9.04
N ARG A 186 -10.45 18.50 -8.48
CA ARG A 186 -10.57 19.86 -9.03
C ARG A 186 -9.33 20.67 -8.69
N VAL A 187 -8.63 21.03 -9.73
CA VAL A 187 -7.47 21.90 -9.73
C VAL A 187 -7.88 23.33 -9.35
#